data_c97cae20b93747729875131ed97055b7
#
_entry.id   c97cae20b93747729875131ed97055b7
#
_cell.length_a   1.000
_cell.length_b   1.000
_cell.length_c   1.000
_cell.angle_alpha   90.00
_cell.angle_beta   90.00
_cell.angle_gamma   90.00
#
_symmetry.space_group_name_H-M   'P 1'
#
loop_
_entity.id
_entity.type
_entity.pdbx_description
1 polymer ?
#
loop_
_entity_poly.entity_id
_entity_poly.type
_entity_poly.pdbx_seq_one_letter_code
_entity_poly.pdbx_strand_id
1 'polypeptide(L)'
;HCKHCSQDIYGTWLSGLILLEINVKLHKIIYRAFEPGKKSHHFRTNSHNMGIKYKKEVIQMRSDEFLKGAHNSLGRSLMKSMGYTDDEIRSPKIGIANSWSEICPGSYNLREIAEKVKNGVYAAGGTPIEFGTIGLCDGIGQANEGMKYVLPSRDLIASSVELMVQGHRLDAIVLLGSCDKIVPGMLIAAARLHIPAIFLGGGSMLGGAIFDGRKSDVNSCAEGYGMLSAGQTTEQELTDLEETCCPTCGSCSFLGTANSMNCIAEALGMSLPGAALVPAVHNDRKRLAFETGKQIV
;
A
#
# COMPACT_ATOMS: atom_id res chain seq x y z
N HIS A 1 -12.79 34.58 -21.34
CA HIS A 1 -12.24 33.77 -22.44
C HIS A 1 -10.73 33.65 -22.30
N CYS A 2 -10.27 32.62 -21.60
CA CYS A 2 -8.86 32.27 -21.50
C CYS A 2 -8.58 31.08 -22.43
N LYS A 3 -7.92 31.31 -23.56
CA LYS A 3 -7.56 30.30 -24.57
C LYS A 3 -6.34 29.42 -24.18
N HIS A 4 -5.79 29.57 -22.96
CA HIS A 4 -4.56 28.84 -22.54
C HIS A 4 -4.80 27.68 -21.56
N CYS A 5 -6.03 27.45 -21.09
CA CYS A 5 -6.32 26.34 -20.14
C CYS A 5 -6.70 25.00 -20.77
N SER A 6 -6.83 24.91 -22.11
CA SER A 6 -7.33 23.66 -22.73
C SER A 6 -6.26 22.73 -23.30
N GLN A 7 -4.99 23.15 -23.38
CA GLN A 7 -3.92 22.32 -23.95
C GLN A 7 -3.20 21.42 -22.93
N ASP A 8 -3.15 21.82 -21.67
CA ASP A 8 -2.42 21.04 -20.64
C ASP A 8 -3.22 19.87 -20.09
N ILE A 9 -4.55 19.89 -20.19
CA ILE A 9 -5.40 18.80 -19.68
C ILE A 9 -5.32 17.56 -20.60
N TYR A 10 -5.22 17.74 -21.91
CA TYR A 10 -5.12 16.63 -22.87
C TYR A 10 -3.74 15.96 -22.86
N GLY A 11 -2.67 16.68 -22.59
CA GLY A 11 -1.32 16.13 -22.48
C GLY A 11 -1.14 15.19 -21.30
N THR A 12 -1.77 15.47 -20.16
CA THR A 12 -1.73 14.65 -18.95
C THR A 12 -2.57 13.38 -19.06
N TRP A 13 -3.66 13.40 -19.84
CA TRP A 13 -4.49 12.21 -20.10
C TRP A 13 -3.83 11.22 -21.06
N LEU A 14 -3.14 11.70 -22.09
CA LEU A 14 -2.43 10.82 -23.03
C LEU A 14 -1.23 10.13 -22.38
N SER A 15 -0.48 10.81 -21.53
CA SER A 15 0.63 10.21 -20.78
C SER A 15 0.14 9.17 -19.76
N GLY A 16 -1.01 9.39 -19.13
CA GLY A 16 -1.65 8.41 -18.26
C GLY A 16 -2.10 7.14 -18.98
N LEU A 17 -2.63 7.26 -20.20
CA LEU A 17 -3.04 6.12 -21.03
C LEU A 17 -1.86 5.29 -21.56
N ILE A 18 -0.75 5.94 -21.92
CA ILE A 18 0.48 5.26 -22.36
C ILE A 18 1.12 4.49 -21.20
N LEU A 19 1.11 5.04 -19.98
CA LEU A 19 1.58 4.36 -18.77
C LEU A 19 0.71 3.17 -18.39
N LEU A 20 -0.62 3.24 -18.62
CA LEU A 20 -1.54 2.11 -18.46
C LEU A 20 -1.23 0.97 -19.44
N GLU A 21 -0.93 1.28 -20.71
CA GLU A 21 -0.56 0.26 -21.72
C GLU A 21 0.77 -0.42 -21.41
N ILE A 22 1.75 0.30 -20.87
CA ILE A 22 3.06 -0.27 -20.47
C ILE A 22 2.89 -1.19 -19.28
N ASN A 23 2.11 -0.80 -18.26
CA ASN A 23 1.82 -1.66 -17.10
C ASN A 23 1.01 -2.91 -17.48
N VAL A 24 0.04 -2.80 -18.38
CA VAL A 24 -0.74 -3.94 -18.87
C VAL A 24 0.15 -4.92 -19.67
N LYS A 25 1.14 -4.43 -20.42
CA LYS A 25 2.10 -5.28 -21.13
C LYS A 25 3.07 -5.98 -20.17
N LEU A 26 3.58 -5.29 -19.15
CA LEU A 26 4.40 -5.91 -18.09
C LEU A 26 3.59 -6.97 -17.32
N HIS A 27 2.33 -6.68 -16.97
CA HIS A 27 1.46 -7.61 -16.27
C HIS A 27 1.20 -8.89 -17.07
N LYS A 28 1.04 -8.80 -18.41
CA LYS A 28 0.89 -9.99 -19.26
C LYS A 28 2.14 -10.86 -19.32
N ILE A 29 3.33 -10.28 -19.15
CA ILE A 29 4.60 -11.03 -19.08
C ILE A 29 4.70 -11.74 -17.73
N ILE A 30 4.34 -11.07 -16.63
CA ILE A 30 4.35 -11.64 -15.27
C ILE A 30 3.26 -12.72 -15.12
N TYR A 31 2.05 -12.49 -15.64
CA TYR A 31 0.93 -13.45 -15.54
C TYR A 31 1.17 -14.75 -16.32
N ARG A 32 1.91 -14.72 -17.43
CA ARG A 32 2.29 -15.94 -18.19
C ARG A 32 3.29 -16.82 -17.45
N ALA A 33 4.00 -16.30 -16.45
CA ALA A 33 4.92 -17.07 -15.62
C ALA A 33 4.22 -17.83 -14.47
N PHE A 34 2.95 -17.51 -14.17
CA PHE A 34 2.19 -18.04 -13.05
C PHE A 34 0.81 -18.60 -13.47
N GLU A 35 0.76 -19.54 -14.41
CA GLU A 35 -0.46 -20.34 -14.61
C GLU A 35 -0.51 -21.47 -13.54
N PRO A 36 -1.44 -21.45 -12.58
CA PRO A 36 -1.61 -22.55 -11.64
C PRO A 36 -2.29 -23.70 -12.38
N GLY A 37 -1.54 -24.75 -12.67
CA GLY A 37 -2.11 -26.00 -13.22
C GLY A 37 -1.26 -26.80 -14.17
N LYS A 38 -0.09 -26.38 -14.58
CA LYS A 38 0.82 -27.22 -15.39
C LYS A 38 1.78 -28.00 -14.50
N LYS A 39 1.56 -29.32 -14.43
CA LYS A 39 2.50 -30.27 -13.81
C LYS A 39 3.90 -30.08 -14.40
N SER A 40 4.87 -29.96 -13.51
CA SER A 40 6.28 -29.89 -13.85
C SER A 40 6.70 -31.12 -14.68
N HIS A 41 6.87 -30.95 -15.96
CA HIS A 41 7.61 -31.93 -16.76
C HIS A 41 9.09 -31.79 -16.41
N HIS A 42 9.65 -32.86 -15.85
CA HIS A 42 11.09 -33.05 -15.70
C HIS A 42 11.75 -32.95 -17.09
N PHE A 43 12.36 -31.81 -17.36
CA PHE A 43 13.30 -31.72 -18.49
C PHE A 43 14.63 -32.31 -18.05
N ARG A 44 14.92 -33.54 -18.52
CA ARG A 44 16.29 -34.07 -18.57
C ARG A 44 17.07 -33.20 -19.56
N THR A 45 17.93 -32.35 -19.08
CA THR A 45 18.86 -31.60 -19.91
C THR A 45 20.01 -32.51 -20.32
N ASN A 46 20.04 -32.91 -21.60
CA ASN A 46 21.27 -33.36 -22.24
C ASN A 46 22.22 -32.16 -22.35
N SER A 47 23.34 -32.24 -21.62
CA SER A 47 24.41 -31.26 -21.67
C SER A 47 25.15 -31.39 -23.00
N HIS A 48 24.84 -30.51 -23.96
CA HIS A 48 25.76 -30.16 -25.02
C HIS A 48 26.12 -28.67 -24.88
N ASN A 49 27.40 -28.45 -24.59
CA ASN A 49 28.06 -27.16 -24.48
C ASN A 49 27.71 -26.24 -25.66
N MET A 50 26.79 -25.31 -25.47
CA MET A 50 26.78 -24.06 -26.19
C MET A 50 27.15 -22.96 -25.20
N GLY A 51 28.38 -22.48 -25.24
CA GLY A 51 28.91 -21.43 -24.39
C GLY A 51 28.24 -20.08 -24.64
N ILE A 52 26.95 -19.96 -24.26
CA ILE A 52 26.29 -18.68 -24.16
C ILE A 52 26.69 -18.10 -22.79
N LYS A 53 27.75 -17.27 -22.82
CA LYS A 53 28.06 -16.38 -21.69
C LYS A 53 26.92 -15.40 -21.57
N TYR A 54 25.93 -15.68 -20.72
CA TYR A 54 25.05 -14.64 -20.22
C TYR A 54 25.92 -13.61 -19.49
N LYS A 55 26.16 -12.45 -20.12
CA LYS A 55 26.60 -11.28 -19.35
C LYS A 55 25.54 -11.07 -18.27
N LYS A 56 25.91 -11.30 -17.02
CA LYS A 56 25.12 -10.85 -15.88
C LYS A 56 25.05 -9.33 -16.03
N GLU A 57 23.96 -8.81 -16.56
CA GLU A 57 23.69 -7.37 -16.51
C GLU A 57 23.68 -7.01 -15.03
N VAL A 58 24.64 -6.22 -14.62
CA VAL A 58 24.68 -5.68 -13.26
C VAL A 58 23.56 -4.67 -13.21
N ILE A 59 22.42 -5.06 -12.62
CA ILE A 59 21.33 -4.13 -12.37
C ILE A 59 21.88 -3.06 -11.43
N GLN A 60 22.00 -1.84 -11.93
CA GLN A 60 22.44 -0.70 -11.16
C GLN A 60 21.30 -0.27 -10.23
N MET A 61 21.50 -0.40 -8.92
CA MET A 61 20.55 0.08 -7.92
C MET A 61 20.60 1.61 -7.82
N ARG A 62 19.47 2.24 -7.56
CA ARG A 62 19.41 3.69 -7.32
C ARG A 62 20.19 4.08 -6.06
N SER A 63 20.14 3.24 -5.03
CA SER A 63 20.88 3.41 -3.79
C SER A 63 22.40 3.35 -3.96
N ASP A 64 22.91 2.81 -5.07
CA ASP A 64 24.35 2.87 -5.42
C ASP A 64 24.85 4.33 -5.51
N GLU A 65 23.98 5.30 -5.83
CA GLU A 65 24.35 6.71 -5.95
C GLU A 65 24.92 7.29 -4.64
N PHE A 66 24.54 6.78 -3.47
CA PHE A 66 25.04 7.26 -2.18
C PHE A 66 25.77 6.19 -1.34
N LEU A 67 25.80 4.92 -1.80
CA LEU A 67 26.41 3.81 -1.06
C LEU A 67 27.63 3.19 -1.74
N LYS A 68 27.73 3.24 -3.08
CA LYS A 68 28.81 2.58 -3.82
C LYS A 68 29.99 3.49 -4.08
N GLY A 69 31.20 2.91 -4.05
CA GLY A 69 32.44 3.63 -4.31
C GLY A 69 33.02 4.36 -3.09
N ALA A 70 34.30 4.71 -3.14
CA ALA A 70 35.02 5.33 -2.01
C ALA A 70 34.46 6.71 -1.66
N HIS A 71 34.02 7.50 -2.65
CA HIS A 71 33.45 8.84 -2.48
C HIS A 71 32.15 8.86 -1.66
N ASN A 72 31.46 7.73 -1.56
CA ASN A 72 30.22 7.57 -0.80
C ASN A 72 30.46 7.05 0.65
N SER A 73 31.67 7.23 1.19
CA SER A 73 32.00 6.84 2.57
C SER A 73 31.10 7.50 3.62
N LEU A 74 30.69 8.75 3.39
CA LEU A 74 29.77 9.47 4.28
C LEU A 74 28.41 8.76 4.38
N GLY A 75 27.79 8.41 3.24
CA GLY A 75 26.51 7.70 3.23
C GLY A 75 26.57 6.37 3.99
N ARG A 76 27.62 5.56 3.71
CA ARG A 76 27.84 4.30 4.44
C ARG A 76 28.08 4.51 5.94
N SER A 77 28.82 5.55 6.33
CA SER A 77 29.07 5.86 7.73
C SER A 77 27.77 6.16 8.46
N LEU A 78 26.88 6.95 7.83
CA LEU A 78 25.57 7.25 8.39
C LEU A 78 24.67 6.01 8.48
N MET A 79 24.68 5.12 7.48
CA MET A 79 23.95 3.84 7.58
C MET A 79 24.50 2.98 8.73
N LYS A 80 25.82 2.88 8.88
CA LYS A 80 26.46 2.13 9.98
C LYS A 80 26.14 2.73 11.36
N SER A 81 26.01 4.04 11.48
CA SER A 81 25.62 4.68 12.75
C SER A 81 24.21 4.31 13.22
N MET A 82 23.35 3.88 12.29
CA MET A 82 22.01 3.33 12.57
C MET A 82 22.02 1.80 12.77
N GLY A 83 23.20 1.16 12.75
CA GLY A 83 23.34 -0.28 12.99
C GLY A 83 23.29 -1.16 11.74
N TYR A 84 23.20 -0.60 10.52
CA TYR A 84 23.21 -1.42 9.30
C TYR A 84 24.58 -2.08 9.07
N THR A 85 24.53 -3.36 8.75
CA THR A 85 25.70 -4.18 8.40
C THR A 85 26.19 -3.88 6.97
N ASP A 86 27.38 -4.33 6.63
CA ASP A 86 27.90 -4.19 5.27
C ASP A 86 27.08 -4.97 4.24
N ASP A 87 26.45 -6.09 4.63
CA ASP A 87 25.58 -6.88 3.75
C ASP A 87 24.26 -6.14 3.49
N GLU A 88 23.65 -5.56 4.52
CA GLU A 88 22.46 -4.72 4.36
C GLU A 88 22.75 -3.47 3.51
N ILE A 89 23.93 -2.86 3.66
CA ILE A 89 24.34 -1.70 2.84
C ILE A 89 24.48 -2.10 1.37
N ARG A 90 24.92 -3.32 1.05
CA ARG A 90 25.05 -3.82 -0.33
C ARG A 90 23.75 -4.30 -0.95
N SER A 91 22.74 -4.61 -0.17
CA SER A 91 21.44 -5.10 -0.63
C SER A 91 20.55 -3.99 -1.18
N PRO A 92 19.53 -4.27 -2.01
CA PRO A 92 18.54 -3.28 -2.45
C PRO A 92 17.80 -2.62 -1.27
N LYS A 93 17.60 -1.30 -1.33
CA LYS A 93 16.89 -0.52 -0.31
C LYS A 93 15.41 -0.43 -0.64
N ILE A 94 14.61 -1.20 0.08
CA ILE A 94 13.16 -1.26 -0.12
C ILE A 94 12.47 -0.33 0.87
N GLY A 95 11.93 0.78 0.37
CA GLY A 95 11.12 1.68 1.18
C GLY A 95 9.83 1.01 1.66
N ILE A 96 9.40 1.33 2.87
CA ILE A 96 8.09 0.96 3.40
C ILE A 96 7.43 2.25 3.91
N ALA A 97 6.58 2.84 3.08
CA ALA A 97 5.79 4.00 3.47
C ALA A 97 4.61 3.53 4.31
N ASN A 98 4.62 3.86 5.60
CA ASN A 98 3.64 3.38 6.55
C ASN A 98 2.77 4.53 7.08
N SER A 99 1.46 4.47 6.84
CA SER A 99 0.47 5.42 7.38
C SER A 99 -0.10 5.00 8.73
N TRP A 100 0.63 4.21 9.52
CA TRP A 100 0.20 3.80 10.84
C TRP A 100 -0.19 4.99 11.72
N SER A 101 -1.29 4.84 12.45
CA SER A 101 -1.82 5.87 13.35
C SER A 101 -2.70 5.23 14.43
N GLU A 102 -2.64 5.74 15.66
CA GLU A 102 -3.50 5.32 16.77
C GLU A 102 -4.92 5.92 16.70
N ILE A 103 -5.11 6.96 15.89
CA ILE A 103 -6.40 7.66 15.73
C ILE A 103 -7.11 7.31 14.41
N CYS A 104 -6.55 6.41 13.58
CA CYS A 104 -7.18 5.97 12.35
C CYS A 104 -7.42 4.46 12.41
N PRO A 105 -8.65 3.98 12.58
CA PRO A 105 -8.95 2.55 12.70
C PRO A 105 -8.42 1.71 11.53
N GLY A 106 -8.47 2.25 10.30
CA GLY A 106 -7.94 1.59 9.12
C GLY A 106 -6.42 1.44 9.10
N SER A 107 -5.71 2.27 9.86
CA SER A 107 -4.25 2.28 9.94
C SER A 107 -3.70 1.66 11.23
N TYR A 108 -4.58 1.31 12.18
CA TYR A 108 -4.19 0.89 13.53
C TYR A 108 -3.31 -0.37 13.57
N ASN A 109 -3.58 -1.34 12.70
CA ASN A 109 -2.81 -2.59 12.62
C ASN A 109 -1.57 -2.52 11.71
N LEU A 110 -1.31 -1.39 11.05
CA LEU A 110 -0.23 -1.28 10.06
C LEU A 110 1.16 -1.40 10.66
N ARG A 111 1.37 -1.14 11.95
CA ARG A 111 2.65 -1.40 12.63
C ARG A 111 3.00 -2.89 12.57
N GLU A 112 2.06 -3.77 12.90
CA GLU A 112 2.27 -5.22 12.85
C GLU A 112 2.44 -5.73 11.40
N ILE A 113 1.67 -5.17 10.48
CA ILE A 113 1.76 -5.48 9.05
C ILE A 113 3.13 -5.09 8.51
N ALA A 114 3.66 -3.90 8.86
CA ALA A 114 4.99 -3.44 8.44
C ALA A 114 6.10 -4.41 8.88
N GLU A 115 6.04 -4.94 10.10
CA GLU A 115 7.00 -5.94 10.58
C GLU A 115 6.98 -7.21 9.72
N LYS A 116 5.81 -7.66 9.29
CA LYS A 116 5.71 -8.82 8.40
C LYS A 116 6.25 -8.53 7.00
N VAL A 117 6.02 -7.33 6.47
CA VAL A 117 6.62 -6.88 5.20
C VAL A 117 8.14 -6.85 5.30
N LYS A 118 8.71 -6.27 6.36
CA LYS A 118 10.17 -6.26 6.60
C LYS A 118 10.76 -7.66 6.59
N ASN A 119 10.12 -8.60 7.30
CA ASN A 119 10.55 -9.99 7.33
C ASN A 119 10.56 -10.61 5.92
N GLY A 120 9.57 -10.30 5.08
CA GLY A 120 9.52 -10.74 3.68
C GLY A 120 10.64 -10.13 2.84
N VAL A 121 10.93 -8.84 3.01
CA VAL A 121 12.03 -8.14 2.33
C VAL A 121 13.38 -8.75 2.70
N TYR A 122 13.65 -8.97 3.99
CA TYR A 122 14.88 -9.64 4.44
C TYR A 122 15.00 -11.06 3.89
N ALA A 123 13.91 -11.83 3.90
CA ALA A 123 13.89 -13.20 3.38
C ALA A 123 14.22 -13.27 1.87
N ALA A 124 13.94 -12.20 1.13
CA ALA A 124 14.25 -12.09 -0.30
C ALA A 124 15.63 -11.43 -0.58
N GLY A 125 16.37 -11.01 0.43
CA GLY A 125 17.72 -10.44 0.32
C GLY A 125 17.73 -8.91 0.12
N GLY A 126 16.64 -8.22 0.37
CA GLY A 126 16.56 -6.76 0.42
C GLY A 126 16.76 -6.21 1.83
N THR A 127 16.98 -4.91 1.94
CA THR A 127 17.04 -4.17 3.20
C THR A 127 15.83 -3.25 3.32
N PRO A 128 14.91 -3.49 4.25
CA PRO A 128 13.72 -2.66 4.42
C PRO A 128 14.07 -1.33 5.11
N ILE A 129 13.53 -0.24 4.60
CA ILE A 129 13.67 1.12 5.14
C ILE A 129 12.26 1.66 5.39
N GLU A 130 11.78 1.55 6.62
CA GLU A 130 10.46 2.06 6.99
C GLU A 130 10.51 3.56 7.30
N PHE A 131 9.49 4.28 6.85
CA PHE A 131 9.24 5.67 7.21
C PHE A 131 7.74 5.93 7.33
N GLY A 132 7.38 6.89 8.19
CA GLY A 132 6.00 7.28 8.42
C GLY A 132 5.49 8.27 7.40
N THR A 133 4.20 8.20 7.11
CA THR A 133 3.43 9.28 6.48
C THR A 133 2.14 9.51 7.26
N ILE A 134 1.48 10.66 7.06
CA ILE A 134 0.25 10.97 7.77
C ILE A 134 -0.89 10.03 7.36
N GLY A 135 -1.82 9.78 8.29
CA GLY A 135 -3.02 8.99 8.05
C GLY A 135 -4.22 9.62 8.76
N LEU A 136 -5.08 10.35 8.03
CA LEU A 136 -6.31 10.90 8.54
C LEU A 136 -7.48 9.95 8.27
N CYS A 137 -8.35 9.81 9.28
CA CYS A 137 -9.62 9.11 9.16
C CYS A 137 -10.74 10.12 8.89
N ASP A 138 -11.37 10.02 7.74
CA ASP A 138 -12.52 10.84 7.37
C ASP A 138 -13.75 10.56 8.24
N GLY A 139 -13.95 9.30 8.66
CA GLY A 139 -15.02 8.93 9.58
C GLY A 139 -14.95 9.68 10.92
N ILE A 140 -13.75 9.83 11.51
CA ILE A 140 -13.56 10.62 12.73
C ILE A 140 -13.70 12.13 12.45
N GLY A 141 -13.29 12.58 11.26
CA GLY A 141 -13.46 13.98 10.84
C GLY A 141 -14.88 14.35 10.44
N GLN A 142 -15.75 13.36 10.22
CA GLN A 142 -17.11 13.61 9.74
C GLN A 142 -17.94 14.42 10.75
N ALA A 143 -18.75 15.33 10.24
CA ALA A 143 -19.60 16.25 11.00
C ALA A 143 -18.84 17.21 11.95
N ASN A 144 -17.53 17.40 11.76
CA ASN A 144 -16.75 18.39 12.52
C ASN A 144 -15.73 19.11 11.61
N GLU A 145 -15.04 20.13 12.16
CA GLU A 145 -14.07 20.96 11.44
C GLU A 145 -12.87 20.15 10.86
N GLY A 146 -12.58 18.97 11.40
CA GLY A 146 -11.53 18.08 10.91
C GLY A 146 -11.72 17.62 9.46
N MET A 147 -12.97 17.56 8.98
CA MET A 147 -13.27 17.13 7.61
C MET A 147 -12.62 17.99 6.54
N LYS A 148 -12.37 19.28 6.82
CA LYS A 148 -11.69 20.22 5.91
C LYS A 148 -10.25 19.80 5.58
N TYR A 149 -9.60 19.03 6.44
CA TYR A 149 -8.21 18.58 6.31
C TYR A 149 -8.07 17.20 5.65
N VAL A 150 -9.17 16.46 5.52
CA VAL A 150 -9.14 15.08 4.99
C VAL A 150 -8.73 15.06 3.52
N LEU A 151 -9.34 15.87 2.66
CA LEU A 151 -9.02 15.89 1.24
C LEU A 151 -7.59 16.39 0.96
N PRO A 152 -7.10 17.50 1.56
CA PRO A 152 -5.72 17.94 1.37
C PRO A 152 -4.67 16.91 1.78
N SER A 153 -4.97 16.04 2.75
CA SER A 153 -4.04 15.01 3.19
C SER A 153 -3.61 14.05 2.09
N ARG A 154 -4.47 13.78 1.09
CA ARG A 154 -4.17 12.91 -0.05
C ARG A 154 -2.92 13.38 -0.81
N ASP A 155 -2.88 14.67 -1.15
CA ASP A 155 -1.79 15.24 -1.95
C ASP A 155 -0.51 15.37 -1.09
N LEU A 156 -0.67 15.64 0.21
CA LEU A 156 0.45 15.68 1.14
C LEU A 156 1.06 14.29 1.36
N ILE A 157 0.25 13.24 1.47
CA ILE A 157 0.72 11.84 1.52
C ILE A 157 1.54 11.53 0.27
N ALA A 158 0.99 11.81 -0.92
CA ALA A 158 1.68 11.55 -2.18
C ALA A 158 3.02 12.28 -2.25
N SER A 159 3.06 13.56 -1.89
CA SER A 159 4.28 14.37 -1.90
C SER A 159 5.29 13.90 -0.84
N SER A 160 4.86 13.55 0.37
CA SER A 160 5.77 13.08 1.43
C SER A 160 6.45 11.77 1.05
N VAL A 161 5.71 10.83 0.47
CA VAL A 161 6.26 9.56 0.00
C VAL A 161 7.25 9.80 -1.15
N GLU A 162 6.90 10.65 -2.12
CA GLU A 162 7.77 11.01 -3.23
C GLU A 162 9.10 11.62 -2.74
N LEU A 163 9.04 12.57 -1.81
CA LEU A 163 10.23 13.22 -1.23
C LEU A 163 11.14 12.21 -0.51
N MET A 164 10.57 11.32 0.30
CA MET A 164 11.33 10.30 1.02
C MET A 164 12.04 9.35 0.06
N VAL A 165 11.34 8.86 -0.95
CA VAL A 165 11.89 7.91 -1.93
C VAL A 165 12.94 8.56 -2.83
N GLN A 166 12.67 9.76 -3.34
CA GLN A 166 13.60 10.47 -4.22
C GLN A 166 14.83 10.99 -3.46
N GLY A 167 14.62 11.58 -2.28
CA GLY A 167 15.70 12.12 -1.45
C GLY A 167 16.67 11.07 -0.93
N HIS A 168 16.18 9.87 -0.62
CA HIS A 168 17.01 8.76 -0.15
C HIS A 168 17.36 7.73 -1.24
N ARG A 169 17.00 7.99 -2.49
CA ARG A 169 17.30 7.14 -3.65
C ARG A 169 16.94 5.67 -3.42
N LEU A 170 15.76 5.41 -2.85
CA LEU A 170 15.29 4.05 -2.58
C LEU A 170 15.05 3.29 -3.90
N ASP A 171 15.30 1.97 -3.90
CA ASP A 171 15.28 1.14 -5.10
C ASP A 171 13.88 0.70 -5.48
N ALA A 172 13.04 0.42 -4.49
CA ALA A 172 11.64 0.04 -4.65
C ALA A 172 10.82 0.48 -3.41
N ILE A 173 9.49 0.40 -3.47
CA ILE A 173 8.61 0.86 -2.38
C ILE A 173 7.43 -0.08 -2.14
N VAL A 174 7.17 -0.39 -0.87
CA VAL A 174 5.91 -0.94 -0.36
C VAL A 174 5.11 0.20 0.25
N LEU A 175 3.84 0.31 -0.12
CA LEU A 175 2.92 1.36 0.31
C LEU A 175 1.86 0.75 1.24
N LEU A 176 1.88 1.12 2.52
CA LEU A 176 0.95 0.63 3.54
C LEU A 176 -0.07 1.70 3.91
N GLY A 177 -1.33 1.45 3.60
CA GLY A 177 -2.41 2.38 3.88
C GLY A 177 -3.78 1.75 3.73
N SER A 178 -4.81 2.31 4.38
CA SER A 178 -6.10 1.63 4.42
C SER A 178 -7.34 2.54 4.50
N CYS A 179 -7.19 3.85 4.58
CA CYS A 179 -8.33 4.77 4.74
C CYS A 179 -8.57 5.59 3.46
N ASP A 180 -9.68 6.32 3.44
CA ASP A 180 -10.33 6.97 2.29
C ASP A 180 -9.39 7.77 1.39
N LYS A 181 -8.57 8.66 1.96
CA LYS A 181 -7.61 9.50 1.20
C LYS A 181 -6.19 8.93 1.21
N ILE A 182 -5.89 8.00 2.13
CA ILE A 182 -4.57 7.40 2.26
C ILE A 182 -4.27 6.51 1.04
N VAL A 183 -5.19 5.60 0.68
CA VAL A 183 -4.99 4.69 -0.45
C VAL A 183 -4.75 5.45 -1.76
N PRO A 184 -5.62 6.40 -2.18
CA PRO A 184 -5.35 7.16 -3.40
C PRO A 184 -4.08 8.01 -3.30
N GLY A 185 -3.73 8.58 -2.14
CA GLY A 185 -2.47 9.28 -1.93
C GLY A 185 -1.25 8.39 -2.20
N MET A 186 -1.26 7.16 -1.69
CA MET A 186 -0.21 6.15 -1.92
C MET A 186 -0.12 5.76 -3.41
N LEU A 187 -1.25 5.55 -4.09
CA LEU A 187 -1.26 5.22 -5.52
C LEU A 187 -0.77 6.37 -6.41
N ILE A 188 -1.09 7.62 -6.05
CA ILE A 188 -0.54 8.80 -6.71
C ILE A 188 0.98 8.84 -6.54
N ALA A 189 1.51 8.58 -5.34
CA ALA A 189 2.95 8.51 -5.11
C ALA A 189 3.59 7.43 -6.00
N ALA A 190 3.03 6.23 -6.05
CA ALA A 190 3.52 5.15 -6.90
C ALA A 190 3.59 5.57 -8.37
N ALA A 191 2.54 6.24 -8.88
CA ALA A 191 2.48 6.72 -10.26
C ALA A 191 3.55 7.79 -10.59
N ARG A 192 3.96 8.60 -9.59
CA ARG A 192 4.99 9.64 -9.76
C ARG A 192 6.42 9.10 -9.70
N LEU A 193 6.64 7.99 -9.00
CA LEU A 193 7.99 7.55 -8.62
C LEU A 193 8.77 6.83 -9.72
N HIS A 194 8.13 6.21 -10.71
CA HIS A 194 8.76 5.42 -11.76
C HIS A 194 9.77 4.36 -11.23
N ILE A 195 9.47 3.74 -10.09
CA ILE A 195 10.22 2.61 -9.52
C ILE A 195 9.27 1.44 -9.24
N PRO A 196 9.77 0.23 -9.02
CA PRO A 196 8.92 -0.87 -8.55
C PRO A 196 8.15 -0.46 -7.30
N ALA A 197 6.84 -0.64 -7.33
CA ALA A 197 5.95 -0.27 -6.23
C ALA A 197 4.86 -1.33 -6.05
N ILE A 198 4.57 -1.67 -4.80
CA ILE A 198 3.47 -2.56 -4.43
C ILE A 198 2.68 -1.95 -3.28
N PHE A 199 1.37 -2.05 -3.36
CA PHE A 199 0.46 -1.56 -2.33
C PHE A 199 -0.08 -2.72 -1.48
N LEU A 200 -0.22 -2.50 -0.19
CA LEU A 200 -0.91 -3.42 0.71
C LEU A 200 -1.81 -2.65 1.68
N GLY A 201 -3.10 -2.93 1.63
CA GLY A 201 -4.08 -2.40 2.59
C GLY A 201 -3.98 -3.07 3.95
N GLY A 202 -4.36 -2.37 5.02
CA GLY A 202 -4.47 -2.96 6.37
C GLY A 202 -5.61 -3.97 6.51
N GLY A 203 -6.56 -3.99 5.56
CA GLY A 203 -7.77 -4.81 5.57
C GLY A 203 -8.98 -4.10 6.17
N SER A 204 -10.16 -4.64 5.91
CA SER A 204 -11.43 -4.12 6.43
C SER A 204 -11.73 -4.61 7.85
N MET A 205 -12.55 -3.84 8.58
CA MET A 205 -13.24 -4.33 9.77
C MET A 205 -14.13 -5.53 9.44
N LEU A 206 -14.48 -6.31 10.45
CA LEU A 206 -15.62 -7.23 10.39
C LEU A 206 -16.93 -6.44 10.49
N GLY A 207 -18.00 -6.95 9.90
CA GLY A 207 -19.34 -6.40 10.11
C GLY A 207 -19.80 -6.61 11.55
N GLY A 208 -20.52 -5.62 12.08
CA GLY A 208 -21.00 -5.62 13.47
C GLY A 208 -22.20 -6.52 13.71
N ALA A 209 -22.87 -6.29 14.86
CA ALA A 209 -24.11 -6.96 15.23
C ALA A 209 -25.24 -6.66 14.23
N ILE A 210 -26.33 -7.42 14.32
CA ILE A 210 -27.49 -7.17 13.46
C ILE A 210 -28.20 -5.88 13.90
N PHE A 211 -28.36 -4.98 12.95
CA PHE A 211 -29.11 -3.73 13.11
C PHE A 211 -30.03 -3.58 11.88
N ASP A 212 -31.28 -3.34 12.10
CA ASP A 212 -32.31 -3.21 11.05
C ASP A 212 -32.23 -4.33 9.98
N GLY A 213 -32.13 -5.59 10.45
CA GLY A 213 -32.12 -6.81 9.60
C GLY A 213 -30.84 -7.06 8.82
N ARG A 214 -29.78 -6.27 8.97
CA ARG A 214 -28.47 -6.42 8.33
C ARG A 214 -27.33 -6.31 9.35
N LYS A 215 -26.13 -6.73 8.95
CA LYS A 215 -24.93 -6.45 9.76
C LYS A 215 -24.68 -4.95 9.79
N SER A 216 -24.47 -4.43 11.02
CA SER A 216 -24.12 -3.03 11.22
C SER A 216 -22.70 -2.69 10.74
N ASP A 217 -22.49 -1.43 10.50
CA ASP A 217 -21.22 -0.78 10.19
C ASP A 217 -21.21 0.65 10.78
N VAL A 218 -20.18 1.43 10.51
CA VAL A 218 -20.07 2.80 11.04
C VAL A 218 -21.24 3.70 10.62
N ASN A 219 -21.87 3.48 9.47
CA ASN A 219 -23.04 4.27 9.05
C ASN A 219 -24.28 3.95 9.89
N SER A 220 -24.34 2.74 10.44
CA SER A 220 -25.45 2.35 11.33
C SER A 220 -25.54 3.23 12.58
N CYS A 221 -24.39 3.74 13.08
CA CYS A 221 -24.42 4.73 14.18
C CYS A 221 -25.06 6.05 13.76
N ALA A 222 -24.81 6.52 12.52
CA ALA A 222 -25.46 7.72 12.01
C ALA A 222 -26.97 7.51 11.80
N GLU A 223 -27.37 6.34 11.31
CA GLU A 223 -28.77 5.94 11.18
C GLU A 223 -29.45 5.85 12.57
N GLY A 224 -28.78 5.20 13.54
CA GLY A 224 -29.27 5.10 14.95
C GLY A 224 -29.45 6.48 15.60
N TYR A 225 -28.52 7.42 15.36
CA TYR A 225 -28.69 8.79 15.80
C TYR A 225 -29.90 9.48 15.14
N GLY A 226 -30.15 9.24 13.86
CA GLY A 226 -31.34 9.70 13.16
C GLY A 226 -32.61 9.15 13.76
N MET A 227 -32.65 7.86 14.11
CA MET A 227 -33.76 7.20 14.79
C MET A 227 -34.00 7.77 16.19
N LEU A 228 -32.92 8.02 16.95
CA LEU A 228 -33.02 8.68 18.26
C LEU A 228 -33.66 10.08 18.15
N SER A 229 -33.18 10.86 17.18
CA SER A 229 -33.73 12.21 16.93
C SER A 229 -35.18 12.20 16.51
N ALA A 230 -35.66 11.11 15.90
CA ALA A 230 -37.04 10.88 15.52
C ALA A 230 -37.90 10.23 16.65
N GLY A 231 -37.31 9.93 17.81
CA GLY A 231 -37.97 9.25 18.92
C GLY A 231 -38.31 7.77 18.65
N GLN A 232 -37.59 7.13 17.74
CA GLN A 232 -37.78 5.74 17.31
C GLN A 232 -36.86 4.74 18.03
N THR A 233 -35.88 5.22 18.76
CA THR A 233 -34.96 4.43 19.60
C THR A 233 -34.57 5.20 20.85
N THR A 234 -33.84 4.59 21.75
CA THR A 234 -33.39 5.16 23.02
C THR A 234 -31.89 5.46 23.01
N GLU A 235 -31.42 6.32 23.93
CA GLU A 235 -29.98 6.57 24.12
C GLU A 235 -29.23 5.30 24.48
N GLN A 236 -29.84 4.37 25.23
CA GLN A 236 -29.20 3.10 25.58
C GLN A 236 -29.01 2.21 24.34
N GLU A 237 -30.01 2.11 23.46
CA GLU A 237 -29.91 1.32 22.23
C GLU A 237 -28.88 1.92 21.27
N LEU A 238 -28.72 3.24 21.21
CA LEU A 238 -27.66 3.89 20.45
C LEU A 238 -26.29 3.56 21.04
N THR A 239 -26.12 3.60 22.36
CA THR A 239 -24.88 3.22 23.05
C THR A 239 -24.53 1.75 22.78
N ASP A 240 -25.48 0.84 22.83
CA ASP A 240 -25.29 -0.58 22.53
C ASP A 240 -24.87 -0.79 21.04
N LEU A 241 -25.41 0.06 20.15
CA LEU A 241 -24.99 0.05 18.74
C LEU A 241 -23.56 0.56 18.56
N GLU A 242 -23.14 1.62 19.25
CA GLU A 242 -21.76 2.14 19.24
C GLU A 242 -20.75 1.05 19.66
N GLU A 243 -21.07 0.25 20.68
CA GLU A 243 -20.19 -0.84 21.14
C GLU A 243 -20.08 -1.99 20.14
N THR A 244 -21.06 -2.18 19.27
CA THR A 244 -21.19 -3.39 18.46
C THR A 244 -21.03 -3.19 16.96
N CYS A 245 -21.18 -1.97 16.44
CA CYS A 245 -21.19 -1.72 14.99
C CYS A 245 -19.80 -1.82 14.32
N CYS A 246 -18.73 -1.55 15.06
CA CYS A 246 -17.36 -1.60 14.59
C CYS A 246 -16.50 -2.54 15.47
N PRO A 247 -16.68 -3.86 15.36
CA PRO A 247 -16.14 -4.81 16.36
C PRO A 247 -14.63 -5.02 16.26
N THR A 248 -13.96 -4.54 15.21
CA THR A 248 -12.52 -4.71 15.00
C THR A 248 -11.89 -3.47 14.37
N CYS A 249 -10.55 -3.34 14.46
CA CYS A 249 -9.82 -2.37 13.65
C CYS A 249 -9.89 -2.75 12.16
N GLY A 250 -9.54 -1.80 11.30
CA GLY A 250 -9.56 -1.93 9.84
C GLY A 250 -10.23 -0.74 9.17
N SER A 251 -10.27 -0.70 7.84
CA SER A 251 -11.14 0.22 7.11
C SER A 251 -12.61 -0.14 7.33
N CYS A 252 -13.51 0.82 7.11
CA CYS A 252 -14.95 0.61 7.27
C CYS A 252 -15.41 -0.69 6.60
N SER A 253 -16.32 -1.45 7.27
CA SER A 253 -16.75 -2.77 6.77
C SER A 253 -17.62 -2.71 5.51
N PHE A 254 -18.28 -1.57 5.25
CA PHE A 254 -19.03 -1.36 3.99
C PHE A 254 -18.11 -1.06 2.81
N LEU A 255 -18.63 -1.15 1.59
CA LEU A 255 -17.88 -0.85 0.37
C LEU A 255 -17.86 0.67 0.09
N GLY A 256 -17.25 1.43 1.01
CA GLY A 256 -16.93 2.84 0.82
C GLY A 256 -15.61 3.04 0.06
N THR A 257 -15.09 4.27 0.04
CA THR A 257 -13.89 4.63 -0.74
C THR A 257 -12.69 3.78 -0.37
N ALA A 258 -12.45 3.49 0.90
CA ALA A 258 -11.28 2.71 1.34
C ALA A 258 -11.27 1.31 0.72
N ASN A 259 -12.36 0.56 0.82
CA ASN A 259 -12.44 -0.79 0.25
C ASN A 259 -12.51 -0.77 -1.28
N SER A 260 -13.24 0.19 -1.89
CA SER A 260 -13.25 0.37 -3.34
C SER A 260 -11.85 0.64 -3.88
N MET A 261 -11.06 1.49 -3.22
CA MET A 261 -9.69 1.78 -3.63
C MET A 261 -8.73 0.60 -3.42
N ASN A 262 -8.94 -0.22 -2.38
CA ASN A 262 -8.21 -1.49 -2.23
C ASN A 262 -8.51 -2.44 -3.39
N CYS A 263 -9.79 -2.59 -3.79
CA CYS A 263 -10.17 -3.39 -4.95
C CYS A 263 -9.58 -2.85 -6.26
N ILE A 264 -9.57 -1.52 -6.43
CA ILE A 264 -8.96 -0.85 -7.60
C ILE A 264 -7.45 -1.11 -7.62
N ALA A 265 -6.76 -0.98 -6.48
CA ALA A 265 -5.33 -1.27 -6.39
C ALA A 265 -4.99 -2.70 -6.82
N GLU A 266 -5.83 -3.67 -6.41
CA GLU A 266 -5.68 -5.07 -6.82
C GLU A 266 -5.99 -5.25 -8.33
N ALA A 267 -7.06 -4.66 -8.83
CA ALA A 267 -7.44 -4.72 -10.24
C ALA A 267 -6.40 -4.09 -11.17
N LEU A 268 -5.69 -3.06 -10.71
CA LEU A 268 -4.57 -2.43 -11.40
C LEU A 268 -3.26 -3.24 -11.31
N GLY A 269 -3.24 -4.35 -10.56
CA GLY A 269 -2.04 -5.15 -10.33
C GLY A 269 -1.04 -4.50 -9.36
N MET A 270 -1.47 -3.50 -8.59
CA MET A 270 -0.64 -2.83 -7.57
C MET A 270 -0.62 -3.59 -6.24
N SER A 271 -1.47 -4.60 -6.06
CA SER A 271 -1.52 -5.48 -4.89
C SER A 271 -1.47 -6.94 -5.31
N LEU A 272 -1.09 -7.82 -4.39
CA LEU A 272 -1.18 -9.26 -4.61
C LEU A 272 -2.65 -9.70 -4.77
N PRO A 273 -2.94 -10.72 -5.62
CA PRO A 273 -4.29 -11.24 -5.81
C PRO A 273 -4.94 -11.66 -4.48
N GLY A 274 -6.18 -11.25 -4.27
CA GLY A 274 -6.96 -11.52 -3.05
C GLY A 274 -6.65 -10.59 -1.87
N ALA A 275 -5.68 -9.67 -2.01
CA ALA A 275 -5.28 -8.78 -0.92
C ALA A 275 -6.39 -7.80 -0.48
N ALA A 276 -7.25 -7.35 -1.39
CA ALA A 276 -8.31 -6.40 -1.07
C ALA A 276 -9.37 -6.96 -0.11
N LEU A 277 -9.65 -8.26 -0.18
CA LEU A 277 -10.80 -8.88 0.48
C LEU A 277 -10.50 -9.48 1.87
N VAL A 278 -9.23 -9.62 2.24
CA VAL A 278 -8.85 -10.21 3.54
C VAL A 278 -9.08 -9.19 4.66
N PRO A 279 -9.89 -9.50 5.70
CA PRO A 279 -10.10 -8.61 6.83
C PRO A 279 -8.82 -8.31 7.61
N ALA A 280 -8.80 -7.17 8.31
CA ALA A 280 -7.65 -6.69 9.08
C ALA A 280 -7.17 -7.67 10.15
N VAL A 281 -8.09 -8.35 10.81
CA VAL A 281 -7.82 -9.28 11.92
C VAL A 281 -7.54 -10.72 11.46
N HIS A 282 -7.67 -11.02 10.18
CA HIS A 282 -7.46 -12.37 9.66
C HIS A 282 -5.96 -12.68 9.49
N ASN A 283 -5.53 -13.89 9.88
CA ASN A 283 -4.11 -14.28 9.80
C ASN A 283 -3.54 -14.27 8.38
N ASP A 284 -4.38 -14.42 7.34
CA ASP A 284 -3.95 -14.30 5.94
C ASP A 284 -3.42 -12.90 5.62
N ARG A 285 -3.89 -11.86 6.33
CA ARG A 285 -3.33 -10.52 6.19
C ARG A 285 -1.82 -10.47 6.49
N LYS A 286 -1.40 -11.21 7.53
CA LYS A 286 0.02 -11.31 7.91
C LYS A 286 0.84 -12.12 6.88
N ARG A 287 0.25 -13.19 6.31
CA ARG A 287 0.88 -13.96 5.23
C ARG A 287 1.04 -13.12 3.96
N LEU A 288 -0.01 -12.40 3.56
CA LEU A 288 0.05 -11.46 2.43
C LEU A 288 1.10 -10.37 2.65
N ALA A 289 1.25 -9.85 3.87
CA ALA A 289 2.28 -8.86 4.18
C ALA A 289 3.70 -9.43 3.96
N PHE A 290 3.95 -10.64 4.43
CA PHE A 290 5.23 -11.31 4.20
C PHE A 290 5.50 -11.55 2.70
N GLU A 291 4.51 -12.07 1.95
CA GLU A 291 4.66 -12.30 0.51
C GLU A 291 4.78 -10.98 -0.28
N THR A 292 4.11 -9.91 0.15
CA THR A 292 4.31 -8.56 -0.42
C THR A 292 5.75 -8.10 -0.27
N GLY A 293 6.33 -8.30 0.91
CA GLY A 293 7.74 -7.98 1.18
C GLY A 293 8.71 -8.81 0.34
N LYS A 294 8.40 -10.06 0.04
CA LYS A 294 9.22 -10.89 -0.86
C LYS A 294 9.10 -10.47 -2.31
N GLN A 295 7.88 -10.15 -2.74
CA GLN A 295 7.60 -9.86 -4.15
C GLN A 295 8.24 -8.58 -4.65
N ILE A 296 8.46 -7.59 -3.77
CA ILE A 296 9.02 -6.29 -4.15
C ILE A 296 10.54 -6.33 -4.38
N VAL A 297 11.24 -7.31 -3.84
CA VAL A 297 12.69 -7.53 -4.00
C VAL A 297 12.99 -8.31 -5.26
#